data_e25dda484fc311951245ba6b81e9c118
#
_entry.id   e25dda484fc311951245ba6b81e9c118
#
_cell.length_a   1.000
_cell.length_b   1.000
_cell.length_c   1.000
_cell.angle_alpha   90.00
_cell.angle_beta   90.00
_cell.angle_gamma   90.00
#
_symmetry.space_group_name_H-M   'P 1'
#
loop_
_entity.id
_entity.type
_entity.pdbx_description
1 polymer ?
#
loop_
_entity_poly.entity_id
_entity_poly.type
_entity_poly.pdbx_seq_one_letter_code
_entity_poly.pdbx_strand_id
1 'polypeptide(L)'
;MSKNIALITGVTGQDGSYLSEFLLAKGYEVHGIIRRSSVDFRERIAHLEGTPNFHLHYADLTDSMSLVKLVDKVQPTEIYNLAAQSHVQVSFDAPEFTAEVDATGVLRILEAVRTNHLEKSCKIYQASTSELYGKVEEVPQNENTPFHPYSPYAVAKLYGFWIVKEYRE
;
A
#
# COMPACT_ATOMS: atom_id res chain seq x y z
N MET A 1 12.41 18.94 -16.13
CA MET A 1 11.39 17.86 -15.97
C MET A 1 11.21 17.67 -14.48
N SER A 2 9.96 17.63 -13.98
CA SER A 2 9.71 17.30 -12.58
C SER A 2 10.22 15.88 -12.30
N LYS A 3 10.92 15.68 -11.18
CA LYS A 3 11.42 14.37 -10.76
C LYS A 3 10.22 13.48 -10.38
N ASN A 4 10.17 12.24 -10.86
CA ASN A 4 9.17 11.29 -10.42
C ASN A 4 9.55 10.79 -9.02
N ILE A 5 8.62 10.92 -8.07
CA ILE A 5 8.81 10.55 -6.66
C ILE A 5 7.80 9.47 -6.32
N ALA A 6 8.28 8.29 -5.96
CA ALA A 6 7.45 7.16 -5.57
C ALA A 6 7.49 6.96 -4.04
N LEU A 7 6.33 6.85 -3.40
CA LEU A 7 6.18 6.42 -2.02
C LEU A 7 5.63 5.00 -1.99
N ILE A 8 6.36 4.06 -1.38
CA ILE A 8 6.01 2.64 -1.36
C ILE A 8 5.77 2.19 0.08
N THR A 9 4.56 1.73 0.38
CA THR A 9 4.29 1.00 1.62
C THR A 9 4.61 -0.48 1.41
N GLY A 10 5.01 -1.19 2.46
CA GLY A 10 5.39 -2.61 2.32
C GLY A 10 6.67 -2.81 1.51
N VAL A 11 7.58 -1.84 1.53
CA VAL A 11 8.83 -1.82 0.77
C VAL A 11 9.74 -3.01 1.08
N THR A 12 9.66 -3.59 2.27
CA THR A 12 10.44 -4.78 2.70
C THR A 12 9.85 -6.11 2.24
N GLY A 13 8.66 -6.08 1.63
CA GLY A 13 8.03 -7.25 1.03
C GLY A 13 8.67 -7.62 -0.32
N GLN A 14 8.25 -8.75 -0.89
CA GLN A 14 8.75 -9.21 -2.18
C GLN A 14 8.48 -8.19 -3.28
N ASP A 15 7.22 -7.81 -3.47
CA ASP A 15 6.82 -6.89 -4.53
C ASP A 15 7.40 -5.48 -4.30
N GLY A 16 7.43 -5.02 -3.02
CA GLY A 16 7.99 -3.72 -2.67
C GLY A 16 9.47 -3.60 -2.97
N SER A 17 10.26 -4.66 -2.72
CA SER A 17 11.69 -4.68 -3.01
C SER A 17 11.97 -4.65 -4.52
N TYR A 18 11.31 -5.49 -5.30
CA TYR A 18 11.46 -5.50 -6.77
C TYR A 18 10.97 -4.20 -7.42
N LEU A 19 9.85 -3.65 -6.94
CA LEU A 19 9.36 -2.37 -7.44
C LEU A 19 10.35 -1.23 -7.15
N SER A 20 10.98 -1.24 -5.98
CA SER A 20 12.01 -0.24 -5.62
C SER A 20 13.18 -0.28 -6.59
N GLU A 21 13.74 -1.47 -6.88
CA GLU A 21 14.80 -1.66 -7.87
C GLU A 21 14.39 -1.14 -9.25
N PHE A 22 13.21 -1.53 -9.69
CA PHE A 22 12.67 -1.16 -11.00
C PHE A 22 12.50 0.35 -11.16
N LEU A 23 11.95 1.02 -10.14
CA LEU A 23 11.73 2.47 -10.18
C LEU A 23 13.04 3.24 -10.09
N LEU A 24 13.99 2.80 -9.25
CA LEU A 24 15.33 3.38 -9.20
C LEU A 24 16.05 3.29 -10.56
N ALA A 25 15.97 2.13 -11.23
CA ALA A 25 16.53 1.94 -12.57
C ALA A 25 15.86 2.86 -13.61
N LYS A 26 14.63 3.30 -13.39
CA LYS A 26 13.90 4.28 -14.21
C LYS A 26 14.20 5.74 -13.83
N GLY A 27 15.08 5.99 -12.86
CA GLY A 27 15.45 7.33 -12.43
C GLY A 27 14.45 7.99 -11.47
N TYR A 28 13.55 7.23 -10.84
CA TYR A 28 12.70 7.73 -9.76
C TYR A 28 13.51 8.02 -8.49
N GLU A 29 12.99 8.93 -7.69
CA GLU A 29 13.29 8.99 -6.26
C GLU A 29 12.30 8.07 -5.54
N VAL A 30 12.81 7.11 -4.77
CA VAL A 30 12.01 6.08 -4.11
C VAL A 30 12.06 6.29 -2.61
N HIS A 31 10.89 6.43 -2.00
CA HIS A 31 10.69 6.54 -0.57
C HIS A 31 9.93 5.32 -0.07
N GLY A 32 10.58 4.50 0.75
CA GLY A 32 9.98 3.29 1.34
C GLY A 32 9.48 3.54 2.75
N ILE A 33 8.30 3.02 3.06
CA ILE A 33 7.75 3.01 4.42
C ILE A 33 8.09 1.69 5.09
N ILE A 34 8.71 1.77 6.28
CA ILE A 34 8.96 0.65 7.19
C ILE A 34 8.29 0.89 8.54
N ARG A 35 7.79 -0.17 9.16
CA ARG A 35 7.23 -0.10 10.51
C ARG A 35 8.35 -0.14 11.55
N ARG A 36 8.12 0.46 12.71
CA ARG A 36 8.99 0.22 13.86
C ARG A 36 8.81 -1.21 14.34
N SER A 37 9.91 -1.93 14.52
CA SER A 37 9.94 -3.31 14.96
C SER A 37 11.23 -3.58 15.73
N SER A 38 11.19 -4.52 16.68
CA SER A 38 12.37 -5.06 17.34
C SER A 38 13.16 -6.05 16.46
N VAL A 39 12.55 -6.50 15.35
CA VAL A 39 13.19 -7.39 14.37
C VAL A 39 13.47 -6.61 13.11
N ASP A 40 14.64 -6.82 12.51
CA ASP A 40 15.00 -6.21 11.24
C ASP A 40 14.42 -7.03 10.08
N PHE A 41 13.55 -6.42 9.29
CA PHE A 41 12.94 -7.02 8.11
C PHE A 41 13.48 -6.45 6.80
N ARG A 42 14.62 -5.75 6.80
CA ARG A 42 15.16 -5.02 5.64
C ARG A 42 16.04 -5.89 4.73
N GLU A 43 16.19 -7.18 5.00
CA GLU A 43 17.07 -8.08 4.23
C GLU A 43 16.90 -7.94 2.71
N ARG A 44 15.62 -7.90 2.23
CA ARG A 44 15.33 -7.79 0.79
C ARG A 44 15.70 -6.45 0.17
N ILE A 45 15.87 -5.42 0.95
CA ILE A 45 16.20 -4.06 0.48
C ILE A 45 17.57 -3.58 0.98
N ALA A 46 18.31 -4.42 1.70
CA ALA A 46 19.61 -4.05 2.29
C ALA A 46 20.61 -3.55 1.24
N HIS A 47 20.61 -4.14 0.05
CA HIS A 47 21.45 -3.75 -1.06
C HIS A 47 21.09 -2.39 -1.68
N LEU A 48 19.92 -1.85 -1.38
CA LEU A 48 19.48 -0.51 -1.80
C LEU A 48 19.84 0.57 -0.80
N GLU A 49 20.16 0.22 0.44
CA GLU A 49 20.56 1.19 1.47
C GLU A 49 21.85 1.91 1.07
N GLY A 50 21.85 3.23 1.21
CA GLY A 50 22.94 4.08 0.74
C GLY A 50 22.95 4.38 -0.78
N THR A 51 22.03 3.79 -1.54
CA THR A 51 21.86 4.13 -2.95
C THR A 51 21.30 5.56 -3.07
N PRO A 52 21.86 6.41 -3.94
CA PRO A 52 21.26 7.70 -4.22
C PRO A 52 19.81 7.56 -4.67
N ASN A 53 18.94 8.43 -4.16
CA ASN A 53 17.51 8.44 -4.44
C ASN A 53 16.68 7.28 -3.82
N PHE A 54 17.24 6.49 -2.89
CA PHE A 54 16.48 5.54 -2.08
C PHE A 54 16.47 5.98 -0.61
N HIS A 55 15.26 6.18 -0.06
CA HIS A 55 15.05 6.74 1.27
C HIS A 55 14.08 5.89 2.06
N LEU A 56 14.39 5.59 3.31
CA LEU A 56 13.50 4.85 4.22
C LEU A 56 12.90 5.79 5.27
N HIS A 57 11.62 5.60 5.57
CA HIS A 57 10.86 6.36 6.56
C HIS A 57 10.09 5.45 7.49
N TYR A 58 10.04 5.81 8.76
CA TYR A 58 9.18 5.13 9.72
C TYR A 58 7.77 5.71 9.68
N ALA A 59 6.78 4.89 9.32
CA ALA A 59 5.37 5.19 9.43
C ALA A 59 4.58 3.87 9.53
N ASP A 60 3.29 3.96 9.91
CA ASP A 60 2.41 2.82 10.03
C ASP A 60 1.03 3.15 9.43
N LEU A 61 0.41 2.18 8.74
CA LEU A 61 -0.94 2.34 8.18
C LEU A 61 -2.02 2.53 9.26
N THR A 62 -1.70 2.20 10.50
CA THR A 62 -2.59 2.41 11.65
C THR A 62 -2.42 3.80 12.29
N ASP A 63 -1.46 4.60 11.82
CA ASP A 63 -1.17 5.95 12.34
C ASP A 63 -1.38 7.03 11.25
N SER A 64 -2.55 7.65 11.26
CA SER A 64 -2.94 8.70 10.31
C SER A 64 -1.96 9.86 10.28
N MET A 65 -1.50 10.31 11.45
CA MET A 65 -0.66 11.50 11.54
C MET A 65 0.75 11.25 10.98
N SER A 66 1.29 10.04 11.17
CA SER A 66 2.59 9.68 10.57
C SER A 66 2.51 9.69 9.04
N LEU A 67 1.40 9.21 8.48
CA LEU A 67 1.18 9.20 7.03
C LEU A 67 1.00 10.62 6.47
N VAL A 68 0.17 11.46 7.11
CA VAL A 68 -0.03 12.85 6.69
C VAL A 68 1.29 13.62 6.65
N LYS A 69 2.08 13.55 7.74
CA LYS A 69 3.39 14.21 7.81
C LYS A 69 4.39 13.67 6.78
N LEU A 70 4.34 12.37 6.52
CA LEU A 70 5.25 11.78 5.54
C LEU A 70 4.89 12.18 4.12
N VAL A 71 3.61 12.17 3.77
CA VAL A 71 3.14 12.62 2.45
C VAL A 71 3.46 14.10 2.24
N ASP A 72 3.29 14.94 3.27
CA ASP A 72 3.69 16.35 3.23
C ASP A 72 5.20 16.51 2.96
N LYS A 73 6.02 15.77 3.70
CA LYS A 73 7.49 15.83 3.56
C LYS A 73 7.98 15.36 2.20
N VAL A 74 7.40 14.27 1.67
CA VAL A 74 7.87 13.60 0.45
C VAL A 74 7.29 14.23 -0.81
N GLN A 75 6.05 14.74 -0.76
CA GLN A 75 5.32 15.26 -1.91
C GLN A 75 5.33 14.29 -3.09
N PRO A 76 4.85 13.02 -2.91
CA PRO A 76 4.98 11.98 -3.92
C PRO A 76 4.15 12.28 -5.17
N THR A 77 4.69 11.92 -6.34
CA THR A 77 3.93 11.90 -7.60
C THR A 77 3.17 10.60 -7.78
N GLU A 78 3.63 9.55 -7.11
CA GLU A 78 3.01 8.22 -7.15
C GLU A 78 3.10 7.55 -5.77
N ILE A 79 2.02 6.90 -5.33
CA ILE A 79 1.98 6.08 -4.12
C ILE A 79 1.65 4.65 -4.51
N TYR A 80 2.45 3.70 -4.05
CA TYR A 80 2.21 2.26 -4.21
C TYR A 80 1.91 1.64 -2.85
N ASN A 81 0.63 1.38 -2.59
CA ASN A 81 0.21 0.76 -1.33
C ASN A 81 0.23 -0.76 -1.46
N LEU A 82 1.36 -1.36 -1.04
CA LEU A 82 1.59 -2.81 -1.06
C LEU A 82 1.55 -3.42 0.35
N ALA A 83 1.55 -2.59 1.39
CA ALA A 83 1.48 -3.07 2.77
C ALA A 83 0.11 -3.65 3.09
N ALA A 84 0.10 -4.80 3.75
CA ALA A 84 -1.10 -5.48 4.22
C ALA A 84 -0.76 -6.45 5.35
N GLN A 85 -1.76 -6.81 6.15
CA GLN A 85 -1.79 -8.07 6.87
C GLN A 85 -2.28 -9.14 5.87
N SER A 86 -1.37 -9.75 5.10
CA SER A 86 -1.72 -10.56 3.92
C SER A 86 -1.95 -12.04 4.20
N HIS A 87 -1.81 -12.49 5.45
CA HIS A 87 -2.01 -13.89 5.79
C HIS A 87 -3.48 -14.17 6.11
N VAL A 88 -4.17 -14.84 5.18
CA VAL A 88 -5.64 -15.09 5.27
C VAL A 88 -6.01 -15.78 6.59
N GLN A 89 -5.27 -16.84 7.00
CA GLN A 89 -5.57 -17.55 8.26
C GLN A 89 -5.46 -16.63 9.48
N VAL A 90 -4.43 -15.78 9.54
CA VAL A 90 -4.25 -14.81 10.64
C VAL A 90 -5.42 -13.82 10.72
N SER A 91 -6.10 -13.54 9.61
CA SER A 91 -7.25 -12.63 9.62
C SER A 91 -8.43 -13.17 10.45
N PHE A 92 -8.54 -14.48 10.63
CA PHE A 92 -9.55 -15.08 11.52
C PHE A 92 -9.17 -14.95 12.99
N ASP A 93 -7.87 -14.97 13.31
CA ASP A 93 -7.37 -14.83 14.68
C ASP A 93 -7.30 -13.35 15.11
N ALA A 94 -7.04 -12.43 14.16
CA ALA A 94 -6.88 -11.01 14.40
C ALA A 94 -7.68 -10.15 13.39
N PRO A 95 -9.03 -10.27 13.37
CA PRO A 95 -9.85 -9.61 12.36
C PRO A 95 -9.86 -8.07 12.49
N GLU A 96 -9.84 -7.54 13.71
CA GLU A 96 -9.77 -6.09 13.96
C GLU A 96 -8.46 -5.50 13.44
N PHE A 97 -7.33 -6.11 13.75
CA PHE A 97 -6.03 -5.67 13.25
C PHE A 97 -5.97 -5.73 11.72
N THR A 98 -6.53 -6.80 11.13
CA THR A 98 -6.61 -6.94 9.67
C THR A 98 -7.45 -5.80 9.06
N ALA A 99 -8.60 -5.47 9.64
CA ALA A 99 -9.43 -4.35 9.18
C ALA A 99 -8.72 -2.99 9.34
N GLU A 100 -8.02 -2.78 10.46
CA GLU A 100 -7.26 -1.55 10.70
C GLU A 100 -6.15 -1.32 9.68
N VAL A 101 -5.44 -2.36 9.28
CA VAL A 101 -4.36 -2.26 8.30
C VAL A 101 -4.90 -2.24 6.87
N ASP A 102 -5.76 -3.20 6.51
CA ASP A 102 -6.09 -3.51 5.13
C ASP A 102 -7.32 -2.74 4.59
N ALA A 103 -8.17 -2.23 5.50
CA ALA A 103 -9.31 -1.39 5.16
C ALA A 103 -9.05 0.07 5.54
N THR A 104 -9.05 0.41 6.83
CA THR A 104 -8.86 1.79 7.30
C THR A 104 -7.48 2.35 6.96
N GLY A 105 -6.45 1.51 6.87
CA GLY A 105 -5.13 1.93 6.40
C GLY A 105 -5.13 2.50 4.99
N VAL A 106 -5.94 1.94 4.09
CA VAL A 106 -6.13 2.47 2.73
C VAL A 106 -6.78 3.85 2.78
N LEU A 107 -7.86 4.00 3.56
CA LEU A 107 -8.52 5.30 3.77
C LEU A 107 -7.54 6.35 4.31
N ARG A 108 -6.67 6.00 5.26
CA ARG A 108 -5.67 6.92 5.83
C ARG A 108 -4.68 7.42 4.79
N ILE A 109 -4.28 6.59 3.84
CA ILE A 109 -3.43 7.03 2.70
C ILE A 109 -4.18 8.03 1.82
N LEU A 110 -5.42 7.73 1.46
CA LEU A 110 -6.26 8.62 0.66
C LEU A 110 -6.45 9.98 1.35
N GLU A 111 -6.76 9.96 2.65
CA GLU A 111 -6.88 11.17 3.47
C GLU A 111 -5.55 11.93 3.62
N ALA A 112 -4.41 11.24 3.68
CA ALA A 112 -3.11 11.88 3.70
C ALA A 112 -2.85 12.65 2.38
N VAL A 113 -3.21 12.07 1.24
CA VAL A 113 -3.11 12.73 -0.07
C VAL A 113 -4.06 13.93 -0.15
N ARG A 114 -5.33 13.77 0.28
CA ARG A 114 -6.34 14.83 0.28
C ARG A 114 -5.95 15.99 1.21
N THR A 115 -5.49 15.68 2.41
CA THR A 115 -5.06 16.69 3.40
C THR A 115 -3.88 17.52 2.89
N ASN A 116 -3.02 16.94 2.08
CA ASN A 116 -1.87 17.62 1.48
C ASN A 116 -2.17 18.24 0.09
N HIS A 117 -3.43 18.23 -0.34
CA HIS A 117 -3.88 18.82 -1.61
C HIS A 117 -3.16 18.24 -2.84
N LEU A 118 -2.87 16.93 -2.82
CA LEU A 118 -2.16 16.23 -3.88
C LEU A 118 -3.09 15.42 -4.82
N GLU A 119 -4.41 15.54 -4.70
CA GLU A 119 -5.41 14.75 -5.43
C GLU A 119 -5.25 14.82 -6.95
N LYS A 120 -4.77 15.96 -7.45
CA LYS A 120 -4.57 16.19 -8.90
C LYS A 120 -3.17 15.84 -9.39
N SER A 121 -2.20 15.67 -8.49
CA SER A 121 -0.78 15.50 -8.82
C SER A 121 -0.21 14.15 -8.45
N CYS A 122 -0.82 13.44 -7.50
CA CYS A 122 -0.37 12.14 -7.01
C CYS A 122 -1.28 11.02 -7.54
N LYS A 123 -0.69 10.02 -8.19
CA LYS A 123 -1.38 8.79 -8.59
C LYS A 123 -1.23 7.75 -7.50
N ILE A 124 -2.29 6.98 -7.24
CA ILE A 124 -2.28 5.93 -6.22
C ILE A 124 -2.53 4.58 -6.86
N TYR A 125 -1.61 3.64 -6.62
CA TYR A 125 -1.80 2.23 -6.88
C TYR A 125 -2.14 1.52 -5.58
N GLN A 126 -3.29 0.85 -5.54
CA GLN A 126 -3.71 0.01 -4.42
C GLN A 126 -3.61 -1.45 -4.83
N ALA A 127 -2.73 -2.20 -4.18
CA ALA A 127 -2.70 -3.65 -4.36
C ALA A 127 -4.01 -4.26 -3.89
N SER A 128 -4.61 -5.08 -4.76
CA SER A 128 -5.84 -5.80 -4.45
C SER A 128 -5.53 -7.30 -4.23
N THR A 129 -6.52 -8.16 -4.41
CA THR A 129 -6.39 -9.61 -4.21
C THR A 129 -7.46 -10.36 -4.98
N SER A 130 -7.15 -11.57 -5.45
CA SER A 130 -8.13 -12.50 -6.02
C SER A 130 -9.12 -13.01 -4.97
N GLU A 131 -8.80 -12.88 -3.67
CA GLU A 131 -9.70 -13.25 -2.57
C GLU A 131 -11.01 -12.43 -2.54
N LEU A 132 -11.09 -11.31 -3.28
CA LEU A 132 -12.35 -10.57 -3.45
C LEU A 132 -13.44 -11.46 -4.06
N TYR A 133 -13.07 -12.36 -4.98
CA TYR A 133 -14.01 -13.28 -5.62
C TYR A 133 -14.46 -14.40 -4.66
N GLY A 134 -13.62 -14.82 -3.71
CA GLY A 134 -13.94 -15.74 -2.63
C GLY A 134 -14.65 -17.01 -3.09
N LYS A 135 -15.94 -17.12 -2.78
CA LYS A 135 -16.82 -18.16 -3.35
C LYS A 135 -17.21 -17.76 -4.76
N VAL A 136 -16.38 -18.10 -5.72
CA VAL A 136 -16.53 -17.70 -7.13
C VAL A 136 -17.87 -18.14 -7.72
N GLU A 137 -18.52 -17.23 -8.44
CA GLU A 137 -19.81 -17.49 -9.09
C GLU A 137 -19.65 -17.92 -10.55
N GLU A 138 -18.47 -17.68 -11.15
CA GLU A 138 -18.12 -18.11 -12.50
C GLU A 138 -16.63 -18.41 -12.67
N VAL A 139 -16.29 -19.22 -13.67
CA VAL A 139 -14.90 -19.60 -14.02
C VAL A 139 -14.76 -19.56 -15.55
N PRO A 140 -13.76 -18.82 -16.09
CA PRO A 140 -12.84 -17.93 -15.38
C PRO A 140 -13.50 -16.65 -14.89
N GLN A 141 -12.93 -16.00 -13.84
CA GLN A 141 -13.36 -14.69 -13.39
C GLN A 141 -12.92 -13.60 -14.37
N ASN A 142 -13.67 -12.50 -14.39
CA ASN A 142 -13.37 -11.28 -15.14
C ASN A 142 -13.82 -10.04 -14.35
N GLU A 143 -13.69 -8.87 -14.92
CA GLU A 143 -13.99 -7.60 -14.26
C GLU A 143 -15.48 -7.42 -13.88
N ASN A 144 -16.38 -8.19 -14.44
CA ASN A 144 -17.82 -8.16 -14.15
C ASN A 144 -18.25 -9.26 -13.17
N THR A 145 -17.35 -10.20 -12.83
CA THR A 145 -17.64 -11.27 -11.89
C THR A 145 -17.95 -10.68 -10.51
N PRO A 146 -19.09 -11.01 -9.90
CA PRO A 146 -19.44 -10.49 -8.57
C PRO A 146 -18.41 -10.88 -7.52
N PHE A 147 -18.16 -9.95 -6.60
CA PHE A 147 -17.32 -10.24 -5.44
C PHE A 147 -18.13 -10.98 -4.37
N HIS A 148 -17.53 -12.03 -3.82
CA HIS A 148 -18.10 -12.83 -2.73
C HIS A 148 -17.01 -13.17 -1.71
N PRO A 149 -16.45 -12.16 -0.98
CA PRO A 149 -15.35 -12.39 -0.06
C PRO A 149 -15.70 -13.41 1.01
N TYR A 150 -14.73 -14.27 1.37
CA TYR A 150 -14.96 -15.40 2.27
C TYR A 150 -13.94 -15.48 3.41
N SER A 151 -13.36 -14.34 3.80
CA SER A 151 -12.48 -14.20 4.96
C SER A 151 -12.50 -12.75 5.47
N PRO A 152 -12.13 -12.49 6.74
CA PRO A 152 -11.95 -11.12 7.23
C PRO A 152 -10.94 -10.32 6.39
N TYR A 153 -9.86 -10.97 5.93
CA TYR A 153 -8.90 -10.38 4.99
C TYR A 153 -9.58 -9.92 3.69
N ALA A 154 -10.34 -10.81 3.05
CA ALA A 154 -11.01 -10.50 1.79
C ALA A 154 -12.02 -9.35 1.94
N VAL A 155 -12.76 -9.31 3.05
CA VAL A 155 -13.71 -8.22 3.36
C VAL A 155 -12.97 -6.89 3.55
N ALA A 156 -11.85 -6.88 4.28
CA ALA A 156 -11.03 -5.69 4.46
C ALA A 156 -10.47 -5.18 3.12
N LYS A 157 -9.98 -6.08 2.28
CA LYS A 157 -9.48 -5.75 0.93
C LYS A 157 -10.60 -5.26 0.00
N LEU A 158 -11.82 -5.79 0.15
CA LEU A 158 -12.99 -5.31 -0.60
C LEU A 158 -13.37 -3.88 -0.20
N TYR A 159 -13.29 -3.52 1.08
CA TYR A 159 -13.42 -2.14 1.50
C TYR A 159 -12.37 -1.25 0.79
N GLY A 160 -11.10 -1.69 0.78
CA GLY A 160 -10.02 -0.98 0.10
C GLY A 160 -10.30 -0.74 -1.39
N PHE A 161 -10.85 -1.75 -2.08
CA PHE A 161 -11.26 -1.64 -3.48
C PHE A 161 -12.32 -0.54 -3.68
N TRP A 162 -13.39 -0.56 -2.89
CA TRP A 162 -14.49 0.38 -3.04
C TRP A 162 -14.13 1.80 -2.61
N ILE A 163 -13.38 1.98 -1.52
CA ILE A 163 -13.00 3.31 -1.06
C ILE A 163 -12.06 4.01 -2.05
N VAL A 164 -11.15 3.27 -2.69
CA VAL A 164 -10.29 3.84 -3.75
C VAL A 164 -11.10 4.25 -4.96
N LYS A 165 -12.11 3.46 -5.32
CA LYS A 165 -13.04 3.80 -6.42
C LYS A 165 -13.82 5.06 -6.09
N GLU A 166 -14.39 5.15 -4.89
CA GLU A 166 -15.13 6.31 -4.39
C GLU A 166 -14.31 7.60 -4.43
N TYR A 167 -13.06 7.54 -3.96
CA TYR A 167 -12.17 8.72 -3.97
C TYR A 167 -11.71 9.13 -5.37
N ARG A 168 -11.80 8.25 -6.34
CA ARG A 168 -11.46 8.56 -7.74
C ARG A 168 -12.62 9.26 -8.47
N GLU A 169 -13.87 8.94 -8.14
CA GLU A 169 -15.09 9.53 -8.73
C GLU A 169 -15.40 10.92 -8.16
#